data_747a8c9128be8689d745d7434330a4c8
#
_entry.id   747a8c9128be8689d745d7434330a4c8
#
_cell.length_a   1.000
_cell.length_b   1.000
_cell.length_c   1.000
_cell.angle_alpha   90.00
_cell.angle_beta   90.00
_cell.angle_gamma   90.00
#
_symmetry.space_group_name_H-M   'P 1'
#
loop_
_entity.id
_entity.type
_entity.pdbx_description
1 polymer ?
#
loop_
_entity_poly.entity_id
_entity_poly.type
_entity_poly.pdbx_seq_one_letter_code
_entity_poly.pdbx_strand_id
1 'polypeptide(L)'
;MELKNKINMNKIPFILLLLCLFTSCSKDSEATDEAGGYKYYYPTDEATITASEIGNGTGTFDPKGIAVANNKLYICNGDVLEIFDATTLKYIKTITNYTKGTTTIALTKLSSVCVDNGRIYVGSVDSRLFVFDESTNAGINTVGNGQWWQTFVHVFGVAVKDGLVFVKEKETSIKVFETAQITETSDWNLKPLAKLNTLNGFDQIYSLDVVAGNLVVAGRDAKSYLYYKIADIKANAANSLTEPIKPTTAPFADAKPIAVSFTEDWAVTAENVGSLNYLRLYPKEEFINKNYTPRINANDIMGANPFGSIVSTALLNDRIFLSDNTNKKIRVIKLNHSSITEQK
;
A
#
# COMPACT_ATOMS: atom_id res chain seq x y z
N MET A 1 -77.31 27.00 10.57
CA MET A 1 -76.78 26.37 11.79
C MET A 1 -75.60 25.56 11.31
N GLU A 2 -74.36 26.16 11.21
CA GLU A 2 -73.12 25.60 10.67
C GLU A 2 -72.25 25.23 11.84
N LEU A 3 -71.89 23.93 11.92
CA LEU A 3 -70.91 23.42 12.86
C LEU A 3 -69.54 23.46 12.18
N LYS A 4 -68.66 24.37 12.58
CA LYS A 4 -67.29 24.44 12.20
C LYS A 4 -66.49 23.49 13.10
N ASN A 5 -66.09 22.36 12.55
CA ASN A 5 -65.00 21.48 13.11
C ASN A 5 -63.68 22.15 12.93
N LYS A 6 -63.06 22.66 13.97
CA LYS A 6 -61.70 23.08 14.06
C LYS A 6 -60.83 21.83 14.32
N ILE A 7 -60.15 21.31 13.31
CA ILE A 7 -59.09 20.32 13.48
C ILE A 7 -57.83 21.04 13.97
N ASN A 8 -57.38 20.65 15.14
CA ASN A 8 -56.24 21.25 15.82
C ASN A 8 -54.94 20.62 15.24
N MET A 9 -54.28 21.31 14.28
CA MET A 9 -53.12 20.85 13.51
C MET A 9 -51.77 20.96 14.23
N ASN A 10 -51.74 21.17 15.54
CA ASN A 10 -50.48 21.44 16.26
C ASN A 10 -49.81 20.21 16.91
N LYS A 11 -50.26 18.99 16.63
CA LYS A 11 -49.66 17.80 17.26
C LYS A 11 -48.96 16.82 16.28
N ILE A 12 -49.01 17.08 14.97
CA ILE A 12 -48.45 16.17 13.97
C ILE A 12 -46.94 16.34 13.72
N PRO A 13 -46.32 17.55 13.85
CA PRO A 13 -44.89 17.68 13.55
C PRO A 13 -43.94 17.05 14.59
N PHE A 14 -44.42 16.82 15.84
CA PHE A 14 -43.52 16.33 16.89
C PHE A 14 -43.27 14.81 16.85
N ILE A 15 -44.18 14.03 16.30
CA ILE A 15 -44.02 12.58 16.15
C ILE A 15 -43.18 12.26 14.93
N LEU A 16 -43.25 13.07 13.86
CA LEU A 16 -42.40 12.86 12.66
C LEU A 16 -40.93 13.24 12.91
N LEU A 17 -40.66 14.21 13.80
CA LEU A 17 -39.31 14.61 14.18
C LEU A 17 -38.63 13.58 15.11
N LEU A 18 -39.40 12.83 15.88
CA LEU A 18 -38.87 11.80 16.78
C LEU A 18 -38.51 10.50 16.02
N LEU A 19 -39.15 10.23 14.88
CA LEU A 19 -38.79 9.06 14.01
C LEU A 19 -37.52 9.31 13.21
N CYS A 20 -37.13 10.55 12.93
CA CYS A 20 -35.89 10.87 12.22
C CYS A 20 -34.64 10.83 13.10
N LEU A 21 -34.79 10.79 14.43
CA LEU A 21 -33.64 10.76 15.35
C LEU A 21 -33.12 9.35 15.64
N PHE A 22 -33.79 8.29 15.13
CA PHE A 22 -33.36 6.91 15.31
C PHE A 22 -32.78 6.28 14.03
N THR A 23 -32.66 7.03 12.93
CA THR A 23 -32.05 6.49 11.67
C THR A 23 -30.60 6.91 11.46
N SER A 24 -29.95 7.52 12.44
CA SER A 24 -28.50 7.71 12.43
C SER A 24 -27.79 6.63 13.26
N CYS A 25 -28.25 5.38 13.17
CA CYS A 25 -27.39 4.26 13.49
C CYS A 25 -26.38 4.18 12.37
N SER A 26 -25.12 4.45 12.68
CA SER A 26 -24.00 4.06 11.82
C SER A 26 -24.25 2.62 11.36
N LYS A 27 -24.39 2.40 10.06
CA LYS A 27 -24.30 1.05 9.52
C LYS A 27 -22.90 0.56 9.83
N ASP A 28 -22.76 -0.16 10.93
CA ASP A 28 -21.58 -0.99 11.12
C ASP A 28 -21.46 -1.92 9.91
N SER A 29 -20.25 -2.11 9.48
CA SER A 29 -19.91 -2.80 8.24
C SER A 29 -20.19 -4.29 8.34
N GLU A 30 -21.41 -4.67 8.02
CA GLU A 30 -21.84 -6.07 7.98
C GLU A 30 -21.72 -6.58 6.54
N ALA A 31 -20.72 -7.42 6.28
CA ALA A 31 -20.71 -8.25 5.09
C ALA A 31 -21.56 -9.50 5.39
N THR A 32 -22.63 -9.70 4.66
CA THR A 32 -23.45 -10.93 4.75
C THR A 32 -22.72 -12.06 4.02
N ASP A 33 -22.53 -13.20 4.68
CA ASP A 33 -22.16 -14.44 3.99
C ASP A 33 -23.41 -15.10 3.34
N GLU A 34 -23.19 -16.10 2.49
CA GLU A 34 -24.29 -16.79 1.78
C GLU A 34 -25.26 -17.51 2.73
N ALA A 35 -24.95 -17.62 4.02
CA ALA A 35 -25.78 -18.21 5.06
C ALA A 35 -26.61 -17.18 5.85
N GLY A 36 -26.56 -15.89 5.49
CA GLY A 36 -27.32 -14.81 6.15
C GLY A 36 -26.78 -14.39 7.51
N GLY A 37 -25.52 -14.71 7.83
CA GLY A 37 -24.82 -14.22 9.02
C GLY A 37 -24.00 -12.97 8.72
N TYR A 38 -23.78 -12.17 9.76
CA TYR A 38 -22.93 -10.97 9.66
C TYR A 38 -21.50 -11.29 10.05
N LYS A 39 -20.52 -10.93 9.22
CA LYS A 39 -19.09 -11.03 9.55
C LYS A 39 -18.60 -9.73 10.19
N TYR A 40 -18.10 -9.83 11.39
CA TYR A 40 -17.46 -8.72 12.10
C TYR A 40 -15.95 -8.87 12.07
N TYR A 41 -15.25 -7.91 11.47
CA TYR A 41 -13.80 -7.93 11.36
C TYR A 41 -13.14 -7.06 12.43
N TYR A 42 -12.07 -7.55 13.04
CA TYR A 42 -11.29 -6.79 14.02
C TYR A 42 -9.81 -7.12 13.96
N PRO A 43 -8.93 -6.10 13.95
CA PRO A 43 -7.48 -6.29 13.94
C PRO A 43 -6.95 -6.59 15.33
N THR A 44 -5.92 -7.45 15.42
CA THR A 44 -5.14 -7.72 16.64
C THR A 44 -3.67 -7.80 16.32
N ASP A 45 -2.79 -7.38 17.26
CA ASP A 45 -1.37 -7.67 17.16
C ASP A 45 -1.15 -9.18 17.20
N GLU A 46 -0.42 -9.73 16.22
CA GLU A 46 -0.06 -11.13 16.18
C GLU A 46 1.41 -11.33 16.57
N ALA A 47 2.30 -10.53 15.97
CA ALA A 47 3.74 -10.66 16.16
C ALA A 47 4.49 -9.37 15.79
N THR A 48 5.77 -9.36 16.12
CA THR A 48 6.72 -8.34 15.63
C THR A 48 8.00 -9.00 15.16
N ILE A 49 8.64 -8.42 14.14
CA ILE A 49 10.02 -8.74 13.73
C ILE A 49 10.86 -7.51 14.05
N THR A 50 11.96 -7.72 14.76
CA THR A 50 12.93 -6.69 15.17
C THR A 50 14.35 -7.11 14.76
N ALA A 51 15.36 -6.36 15.17
CA ALA A 51 16.75 -6.70 14.90
C ALA A 51 17.17 -8.08 15.48
N SER A 52 16.50 -8.56 16.53
CA SER A 52 16.82 -9.86 17.15
C SER A 52 16.48 -11.07 16.29
N GLU A 53 15.51 -10.94 15.38
CA GLU A 53 15.09 -12.01 14.49
C GLU A 53 15.91 -12.07 13.19
N ILE A 54 16.82 -11.11 12.94
CA ILE A 54 17.62 -11.04 11.72
C ILE A 54 18.94 -11.79 11.91
N GLY A 55 19.19 -12.78 11.04
CA GLY A 55 20.48 -13.46 10.94
C GLY A 55 21.05 -13.88 12.29
N ASN A 56 22.09 -13.17 12.72
CA ASN A 56 22.75 -13.39 14.02
C ASN A 56 22.28 -12.45 15.13
N GLY A 57 21.22 -11.67 14.92
CA GLY A 57 20.64 -10.76 15.92
C GLY A 57 21.46 -9.50 16.26
N THR A 58 22.54 -9.22 15.51
CA THR A 58 23.45 -8.08 15.80
C THR A 58 23.31 -6.90 14.84
N GLY A 59 22.40 -6.99 13.88
CA GLY A 59 22.21 -5.96 12.84
C GLY A 59 21.39 -4.76 13.33
N THR A 60 21.55 -3.64 12.63
CA THR A 60 20.59 -2.52 12.72
C THR A 60 19.36 -2.87 11.91
N PHE A 61 18.16 -2.56 12.42
CA PHE A 61 16.92 -2.75 11.71
C PHE A 61 16.32 -1.38 11.35
N ASP A 62 16.32 -1.07 10.06
CA ASP A 62 15.76 0.16 9.49
C ASP A 62 14.77 -0.19 8.36
N PRO A 63 13.64 -0.84 8.70
CA PRO A 63 12.73 -1.37 7.70
C PRO A 63 12.03 -0.24 6.93
N LYS A 64 11.99 -0.37 5.61
CA LYS A 64 11.33 0.55 4.68
C LYS A 64 10.29 -0.17 3.84
N GLY A 65 10.50 -0.31 2.54
CA GLY A 65 9.59 -1.04 1.67
C GLY A 65 9.52 -2.52 2.03
N ILE A 66 8.33 -3.07 2.00
CA ILE A 66 8.07 -4.50 2.21
C ILE A 66 7.17 -5.06 1.14
N ALA A 67 7.32 -6.34 0.84
CA ALA A 67 6.44 -7.09 -0.05
C ALA A 67 6.25 -8.51 0.46
N VAL A 68 5.10 -9.11 0.15
CA VAL A 68 4.84 -10.53 0.38
C VAL A 68 4.50 -11.21 -0.93
N ALA A 69 5.21 -12.28 -1.24
CA ALA A 69 4.94 -13.13 -2.40
C ALA A 69 5.45 -14.56 -2.12
N ASN A 70 4.76 -15.56 -2.66
CA ASN A 70 5.17 -16.98 -2.56
C ASN A 70 5.54 -17.40 -1.13
N ASN A 71 4.73 -16.99 -0.16
CA ASN A 71 4.91 -17.21 1.28
C ASN A 71 6.23 -16.65 1.86
N LYS A 72 6.84 -15.68 1.19
CA LYS A 72 8.02 -14.98 1.69
C LYS A 72 7.70 -13.51 1.94
N LEU A 73 8.22 -12.98 3.05
CA LEU A 73 8.22 -11.55 3.36
C LEU A 73 9.60 -10.99 3.02
N TYR A 74 9.64 -10.01 2.14
CA TYR A 74 10.83 -9.28 1.71
C TYR A 74 10.82 -7.93 2.42
N ILE A 75 11.96 -7.55 3.02
CA ILE A 75 12.10 -6.31 3.79
C ILE A 75 13.34 -5.56 3.32
N CYS A 76 13.17 -4.36 2.80
CA CYS A 76 14.28 -3.43 2.60
C CYS A 76 14.75 -2.93 3.97
N ASN A 77 15.93 -3.34 4.39
CA ASN A 77 16.54 -3.01 5.67
C ASN A 77 17.85 -2.26 5.45
N GLY A 78 17.80 -0.93 5.35
CA GLY A 78 19.00 -0.13 5.07
C GLY A 78 19.66 -0.52 3.75
N ASP A 79 20.83 -1.17 3.83
CA ASP A 79 21.65 -1.57 2.70
C ASP A 79 21.48 -3.06 2.31
N VAL A 80 20.49 -3.74 2.86
CA VAL A 80 20.29 -5.17 2.62
C VAL A 80 18.81 -5.49 2.41
N LEU A 81 18.56 -6.60 1.71
CA LEU A 81 17.22 -7.17 1.57
C LEU A 81 17.12 -8.41 2.47
N GLU A 82 16.27 -8.31 3.51
CA GLU A 82 15.97 -9.43 4.39
C GLU A 82 14.82 -10.26 3.85
N ILE A 83 14.89 -11.57 3.99
CA ILE A 83 13.84 -12.51 3.57
C ILE A 83 13.45 -13.38 4.74
N PHE A 84 12.15 -13.42 5.02
CA PHE A 84 11.51 -14.25 6.04
C PHE A 84 10.45 -15.15 5.41
N ASP A 85 10.14 -16.25 6.05
CA ASP A 85 8.90 -16.98 5.80
C ASP A 85 7.72 -16.17 6.34
N ALA A 86 6.76 -15.85 5.48
CA ALA A 86 5.66 -14.96 5.84
C ALA A 86 4.60 -15.61 6.75
N THR A 87 4.56 -16.95 6.79
CA THR A 87 3.64 -17.69 7.68
C THR A 87 4.25 -17.90 9.06
N THR A 88 5.49 -18.38 9.12
CA THR A 88 6.15 -18.73 10.39
C THR A 88 6.94 -17.58 10.99
N LEU A 89 7.16 -16.50 10.24
CA LEU A 89 7.97 -15.32 10.58
C LEU A 89 9.44 -15.67 10.88
N LYS A 90 9.90 -16.83 10.42
CA LYS A 90 11.29 -17.24 10.59
C LYS A 90 12.17 -16.60 9.53
N TYR A 91 13.33 -16.13 9.97
CA TYR A 91 14.37 -15.63 9.08
C TYR A 91 14.83 -16.73 8.11
N ILE A 92 14.99 -16.38 6.84
CA ILE A 92 15.51 -17.26 5.80
C ILE A 92 16.92 -16.85 5.43
N LYS A 93 17.12 -15.59 5.04
CA LYS A 93 18.42 -15.07 4.62
C LYS A 93 18.45 -13.56 4.41
N THR A 94 19.68 -13.03 4.28
CA THR A 94 19.96 -11.65 3.87
C THR A 94 20.63 -11.65 2.49
N ILE A 95 20.21 -10.75 1.61
CA ILE A 95 20.89 -10.42 0.36
C ILE A 95 21.61 -9.09 0.55
N THR A 96 22.94 -9.09 0.46
CA THR A 96 23.81 -7.91 0.64
C THR A 96 24.29 -7.33 -0.68
N ASN A 97 24.30 -8.15 -1.73
CA ASN A 97 24.84 -7.79 -3.03
C ASN A 97 23.92 -8.22 -4.17
N TYR A 98 23.90 -7.42 -5.21
CA TYR A 98 23.46 -7.83 -6.52
C TYR A 98 24.64 -8.49 -7.24
N THR A 99 24.47 -9.74 -7.68
CA THR A 99 25.52 -10.47 -8.42
C THR A 99 24.96 -11.01 -9.73
N LYS A 100 25.61 -10.66 -10.84
CA LYS A 100 25.30 -11.14 -12.19
C LYS A 100 26.59 -11.53 -12.89
N GLY A 101 26.77 -12.83 -13.15
CA GLY A 101 28.04 -13.35 -13.66
C GLY A 101 29.20 -12.97 -12.72
N THR A 102 30.18 -12.26 -13.23
CA THR A 102 31.36 -11.79 -12.46
C THR A 102 31.13 -10.40 -11.83
N THR A 103 30.03 -9.72 -12.17
CA THR A 103 29.74 -8.37 -11.66
C THR A 103 29.02 -8.46 -10.32
N THR A 104 29.60 -7.82 -9.30
CA THR A 104 29.00 -7.70 -7.97
C THR A 104 28.86 -6.23 -7.60
N ILE A 105 27.67 -5.83 -7.18
CA ILE A 105 27.32 -4.48 -6.72
C ILE A 105 26.73 -4.61 -5.33
N ALA A 106 27.29 -3.92 -4.34
CA ALA A 106 26.71 -3.85 -3.01
C ALA A 106 25.34 -3.20 -3.07
N LEU A 107 24.37 -3.74 -2.37
CA LEU A 107 23.09 -3.08 -2.18
C LEU A 107 23.30 -1.88 -1.25
N THR A 108 22.62 -0.77 -1.54
CA THR A 108 22.72 0.46 -0.75
C THR A 108 21.39 1.17 -0.70
N LYS A 109 21.05 1.72 0.46
CA LYS A 109 19.89 2.60 0.70
C LYS A 109 18.60 2.09 0.04
N LEU A 110 18.26 0.84 0.30
CA LEU A 110 17.05 0.23 -0.23
C LEU A 110 15.79 0.95 0.28
N SER A 111 14.84 1.18 -0.61
CA SER A 111 13.64 1.98 -0.31
C SER A 111 12.35 1.20 -0.47
N SER A 112 12.27 0.33 -1.47
CA SER A 112 11.04 -0.37 -1.83
C SER A 112 11.36 -1.72 -2.46
N VAL A 113 10.43 -2.65 -2.34
CA VAL A 113 10.51 -3.97 -2.97
C VAL A 113 9.14 -4.37 -3.50
N CYS A 114 9.14 -5.04 -4.64
CA CYS A 114 7.97 -5.70 -5.22
C CYS A 114 8.40 -7.04 -5.82
N VAL A 115 7.51 -8.02 -5.79
CA VAL A 115 7.76 -9.34 -6.37
C VAL A 115 6.62 -9.67 -7.33
N ASP A 116 6.97 -10.02 -8.56
CA ASP A 116 6.01 -10.43 -9.58
C ASP A 116 6.66 -11.41 -10.57
N ASN A 117 5.91 -12.45 -10.97
CA ASN A 117 6.34 -13.43 -11.98
C ASN A 117 7.75 -13.98 -11.76
N GLY A 118 8.08 -14.40 -10.52
CA GLY A 118 9.37 -15.00 -10.19
C GLY A 118 10.56 -14.02 -10.21
N ARG A 119 10.29 -12.73 -10.16
CA ARG A 119 11.33 -11.69 -10.08
C ARG A 119 11.13 -10.81 -8.86
N ILE A 120 12.24 -10.42 -8.23
CA ILE A 120 12.29 -9.45 -7.15
C ILE A 120 12.81 -8.13 -7.72
N TYR A 121 12.04 -7.06 -7.56
CA TYR A 121 12.38 -5.70 -7.97
C TYR A 121 12.65 -4.86 -6.73
N VAL A 122 13.87 -4.35 -6.60
CA VAL A 122 14.30 -3.61 -5.40
C VAL A 122 14.77 -2.22 -5.79
N GLY A 123 14.06 -1.22 -5.30
CA GLY A 123 14.41 0.18 -5.49
C GLY A 123 15.46 0.65 -4.49
N SER A 124 16.40 1.48 -4.96
CA SER A 124 17.43 2.11 -4.15
C SER A 124 17.41 3.63 -4.32
N VAL A 125 17.53 4.34 -3.22
CA VAL A 125 17.72 5.81 -3.23
C VAL A 125 18.99 6.20 -4.00
N ASP A 126 19.95 5.28 -4.17
CA ASP A 126 21.13 5.50 -5.02
C ASP A 126 20.83 5.29 -6.52
N SER A 127 19.63 5.65 -6.96
CA SER A 127 19.23 5.77 -8.38
C SER A 127 19.35 4.48 -9.16
N ARG A 128 18.96 3.36 -8.53
CA ARG A 128 18.91 2.02 -9.14
C ARG A 128 17.63 1.28 -8.83
N LEU A 129 17.22 0.49 -9.81
CA LEU A 129 16.30 -0.62 -9.62
C LEU A 129 17.09 -1.92 -9.86
N PHE A 130 17.26 -2.73 -8.83
CA PHE A 130 17.84 -4.06 -8.92
C PHE A 130 16.74 -5.07 -9.25
N VAL A 131 17.03 -5.99 -10.17
CA VAL A 131 16.08 -7.07 -10.53
C VAL A 131 16.79 -8.41 -10.35
N PHE A 132 16.20 -9.27 -9.52
CA PHE A 132 16.71 -10.60 -9.22
C PHE A 132 15.75 -11.68 -9.69
N ASP A 133 16.25 -12.86 -9.97
CA ASP A 133 15.47 -14.08 -10.02
C ASP A 133 15.06 -14.48 -8.59
N GLU A 134 13.77 -14.71 -8.36
CA GLU A 134 13.26 -15.01 -7.02
C GLU A 134 13.73 -16.38 -6.50
N SER A 135 13.87 -17.35 -7.37
CA SER A 135 14.22 -18.73 -6.98
C SER A 135 15.67 -18.88 -6.58
N THR A 136 16.57 -18.25 -7.33
CA THR A 136 18.02 -18.35 -7.15
C THR A 136 18.60 -17.16 -6.40
N ASN A 137 17.93 -16.00 -6.44
CA ASN A 137 18.40 -14.68 -6.02
C ASN A 137 19.62 -14.16 -6.79
N ALA A 138 19.86 -14.74 -7.97
CA ALA A 138 20.84 -14.21 -8.91
C ALA A 138 20.33 -12.89 -9.51
N GLY A 139 21.25 -11.97 -9.78
CA GLY A 139 20.92 -10.73 -10.48
C GLY A 139 20.57 -10.98 -11.93
N ILE A 140 19.41 -10.49 -12.36
CA ILE A 140 18.98 -10.48 -13.77
C ILE A 140 19.52 -9.23 -14.45
N ASN A 141 19.18 -8.06 -13.92
CA ASN A 141 19.64 -6.78 -14.45
C ASN A 141 19.53 -5.66 -13.41
N THR A 142 20.16 -4.52 -13.72
CA THR A 142 19.91 -3.25 -13.02
C THR A 142 19.37 -2.24 -14.03
N VAL A 143 18.36 -1.46 -13.64
CA VAL A 143 17.95 -0.27 -14.36
C VAL A 143 18.49 0.93 -13.58
N GLY A 144 19.23 1.82 -14.28
CA GLY A 144 20.05 2.84 -13.64
C GLY A 144 21.38 2.33 -13.13
N ASN A 145 22.37 3.22 -13.09
CA ASN A 145 23.77 2.90 -12.76
C ASN A 145 24.23 3.53 -11.42
N GLY A 146 23.32 4.10 -10.65
CA GLY A 146 23.65 4.81 -9.41
C GLY A 146 24.02 6.29 -9.58
N GLN A 147 23.93 6.82 -10.79
CA GLN A 147 24.13 8.25 -11.06
C GLN A 147 22.79 8.95 -11.18
N TRP A 148 22.50 9.85 -10.26
CA TRP A 148 21.19 10.46 -10.06
C TRP A 148 20.64 11.29 -11.26
N TRP A 149 21.50 11.66 -12.20
CA TRP A 149 21.08 12.44 -13.38
C TRP A 149 20.79 11.60 -14.64
N GLN A 150 20.96 10.28 -14.57
CA GLN A 150 20.79 9.44 -15.77
C GLN A 150 19.40 8.83 -15.85
N THR A 151 19.22 7.63 -15.34
CA THR A 151 17.95 6.92 -15.50
C THR A 151 16.94 7.34 -14.42
N PHE A 152 17.38 7.50 -13.17
CA PHE A 152 16.52 7.87 -12.05
C PHE A 152 17.11 8.98 -11.20
N VAL A 153 16.22 9.78 -10.59
CA VAL A 153 16.56 10.70 -9.50
C VAL A 153 16.06 10.06 -8.19
N HIS A 154 16.80 9.13 -7.64
CA HIS A 154 16.42 8.32 -6.47
C HIS A 154 15.15 7.49 -6.68
N VAL A 155 15.17 6.22 -6.38
CA VAL A 155 13.97 5.37 -6.42
C VAL A 155 13.38 5.30 -5.02
N PHE A 156 12.09 5.60 -4.88
CA PHE A 156 11.37 5.55 -3.61
C PHE A 156 10.29 4.50 -3.56
N GLY A 157 9.64 4.18 -4.68
CA GLY A 157 8.57 3.20 -4.77
C GLY A 157 8.65 2.36 -6.03
N VAL A 158 8.30 1.09 -5.92
CA VAL A 158 8.22 0.15 -7.04
C VAL A 158 6.94 -0.65 -6.92
N ALA A 159 6.19 -0.75 -8.03
CA ALA A 159 5.14 -1.75 -8.20
C ALA A 159 5.29 -2.44 -9.56
N VAL A 160 4.87 -3.69 -9.63
CA VAL A 160 4.93 -4.48 -10.86
C VAL A 160 3.61 -5.22 -11.02
N LYS A 161 2.98 -5.06 -12.18
CA LYS A 161 1.74 -5.75 -12.53
C LYS A 161 1.48 -5.67 -14.03
N ASP A 162 0.81 -6.69 -14.57
CA ASP A 162 0.32 -6.73 -15.97
C ASP A 162 1.42 -6.46 -17.01
N GLY A 163 2.64 -6.90 -16.73
CA GLY A 163 3.81 -6.73 -17.60
C GLY A 163 4.45 -5.35 -17.52
N LEU A 164 4.05 -4.50 -16.58
CA LEU A 164 4.61 -3.18 -16.37
C LEU A 164 5.33 -3.06 -15.01
N VAL A 165 6.43 -2.33 -15.01
CA VAL A 165 7.19 -1.91 -13.83
C VAL A 165 7.01 -0.42 -13.65
N PHE A 166 6.45 -0.01 -12.53
CA PHE A 166 6.24 1.38 -12.14
C PHE A 166 7.31 1.76 -11.12
N VAL A 167 8.11 2.76 -11.45
CA VAL A 167 9.21 3.24 -10.60
C VAL A 167 8.97 4.69 -10.22
N LYS A 168 8.66 4.92 -8.95
CA LYS A 168 8.49 6.27 -8.39
C LYS A 168 9.86 6.86 -8.06
N GLU A 169 10.17 7.99 -8.66
CA GLU A 169 11.37 8.78 -8.40
C GLU A 169 11.15 9.83 -7.29
N LYS A 170 12.22 10.42 -6.79
CA LYS A 170 12.17 11.53 -5.81
C LYS A 170 11.31 12.70 -6.28
N GLU A 171 11.40 13.04 -7.56
CA GLU A 171 10.64 14.12 -8.15
C GLU A 171 9.19 13.69 -8.46
N THR A 172 8.47 14.57 -9.12
CA THR A 172 7.04 14.40 -9.40
C THR A 172 6.76 13.46 -10.57
N SER A 173 7.50 12.34 -10.67
CA SER A 173 7.31 11.40 -11.77
C SER A 173 7.34 9.93 -11.37
N ILE A 174 6.63 9.14 -12.15
CA ILE A 174 6.71 7.68 -12.14
C ILE A 174 7.13 7.25 -13.53
N LYS A 175 8.27 6.58 -13.64
CA LYS A 175 8.71 5.95 -14.89
C LYS A 175 8.10 4.57 -15.01
N VAL A 176 7.63 4.26 -16.20
CA VAL A 176 7.00 2.97 -16.51
C VAL A 176 7.88 2.23 -17.51
N PHE A 177 8.17 0.97 -17.24
CA PHE A 177 8.92 0.08 -18.12
C PHE A 177 8.10 -1.17 -18.39
N GLU A 178 8.32 -1.84 -19.49
CA GLU A 178 7.81 -3.19 -19.71
C GLU A 178 8.74 -4.20 -19.01
N THR A 179 8.18 -5.19 -18.34
CA THR A 179 8.97 -6.27 -17.73
C THR A 179 9.81 -7.02 -18.76
N ALA A 180 9.32 -7.10 -20.01
CA ALA A 180 10.01 -7.72 -21.13
C ALA A 180 11.28 -6.96 -21.57
N GLN A 181 11.40 -5.67 -21.29
CA GLN A 181 12.60 -4.89 -21.58
C GLN A 181 13.75 -5.21 -20.62
N ILE A 182 13.43 -5.73 -19.43
CA ILE A 182 14.43 -6.01 -18.39
C ILE A 182 14.88 -7.47 -18.52
N THR A 183 15.91 -7.69 -19.28
CA THR A 183 16.49 -9.01 -19.54
C THR A 183 17.94 -9.07 -19.06
N GLU A 184 18.51 -10.26 -19.01
CA GLU A 184 19.93 -10.43 -18.67
C GLU A 184 20.88 -9.69 -19.61
N THR A 185 20.48 -9.46 -20.85
CA THR A 185 21.30 -8.82 -21.88
C THR A 185 20.97 -7.36 -22.11
N SER A 186 19.89 -6.83 -21.50
CA SER A 186 19.53 -5.43 -21.69
C SER A 186 20.50 -4.49 -20.97
N ASP A 187 20.67 -3.29 -21.52
CA ASP A 187 21.47 -2.24 -20.92
C ASP A 187 20.79 -1.73 -19.62
N TRP A 188 21.59 -1.18 -18.71
CA TRP A 188 21.09 -0.49 -17.53
C TRP A 188 20.34 0.82 -17.86
N ASN A 189 20.64 1.45 -19.00
CA ASN A 189 20.02 2.71 -19.43
C ASN A 189 18.77 2.46 -20.29
N LEU A 190 17.80 1.76 -19.73
CA LEU A 190 16.55 1.50 -20.43
C LEU A 190 15.73 2.79 -20.61
N LYS A 191 15.15 2.92 -21.81
CA LYS A 191 14.20 3.98 -22.10
C LYS A 191 12.83 3.58 -21.51
N PRO A 192 12.22 4.43 -20.67
CA PRO A 192 10.88 4.14 -20.16
C PRO A 192 9.84 4.14 -21.28
N LEU A 193 8.87 3.25 -21.16
CA LEU A 193 7.69 3.20 -22.00
C LEU A 193 6.87 4.50 -21.88
N ALA A 194 6.69 4.96 -20.65
CA ALA A 194 5.96 6.17 -20.33
C ALA A 194 6.53 6.87 -19.10
N LYS A 195 6.24 8.15 -18.97
CA LYS A 195 6.48 8.95 -17.77
C LYS A 195 5.16 9.52 -17.29
N LEU A 196 4.75 9.16 -16.07
CA LEU A 196 3.56 9.70 -15.44
C LEU A 196 3.98 10.88 -14.56
N ASN A 197 3.38 12.04 -14.77
CA ASN A 197 3.62 13.19 -13.92
C ASN A 197 2.69 13.10 -12.70
N THR A 198 3.24 13.28 -11.52
CA THR A 198 2.47 13.41 -10.28
C THR A 198 2.24 14.89 -9.99
N LEU A 199 1.16 15.21 -9.27
CA LEU A 199 0.91 16.59 -8.83
C LEU A 199 1.97 17.03 -7.81
N ASN A 200 2.22 18.33 -7.71
CA ASN A 200 3.04 18.89 -6.64
C ASN A 200 2.53 18.44 -5.28
N GLY A 201 3.43 18.11 -4.36
CA GLY A 201 3.10 17.58 -3.04
C GLY A 201 3.17 16.05 -2.94
N PHE A 202 3.59 15.36 -3.98
CA PHE A 202 3.83 13.90 -3.95
C PHE A 202 5.30 13.54 -3.69
N ASP A 203 6.04 14.38 -3.00
CA ASP A 203 7.50 14.27 -2.86
C ASP A 203 7.95 13.01 -2.11
N GLN A 204 7.16 12.53 -1.16
CA GLN A 204 7.54 11.40 -0.31
C GLN A 204 6.54 10.24 -0.44
N ILE A 205 6.41 9.70 -1.65
CA ILE A 205 5.63 8.50 -1.89
C ILE A 205 6.55 7.30 -1.74
N TYR A 206 6.23 6.44 -0.79
CA TYR A 206 6.90 5.15 -0.61
C TYR A 206 6.04 3.98 -1.09
N SER A 207 4.76 4.21 -1.35
CA SER A 207 3.83 3.15 -1.67
C SER A 207 2.99 3.47 -2.90
N LEU A 208 2.98 2.53 -3.79
CA LEU A 208 2.09 2.43 -4.94
C LEU A 208 1.74 0.96 -5.13
N ASP A 209 0.54 0.71 -5.59
CA ASP A 209 0.06 -0.64 -5.86
C ASP A 209 -0.89 -0.66 -7.06
N VAL A 210 -1.13 -1.82 -7.63
CA VAL A 210 -1.99 -1.99 -8.80
C VAL A 210 -3.23 -2.80 -8.46
N VAL A 211 -4.39 -2.21 -8.70
CA VAL A 211 -5.69 -2.85 -8.45
C VAL A 211 -6.69 -2.54 -9.55
N ALA A 212 -7.47 -3.52 -9.97
CA ALA A 212 -8.56 -3.37 -10.95
C ALA A 212 -8.16 -2.53 -12.18
N GLY A 213 -6.98 -2.80 -12.75
CA GLY A 213 -6.48 -2.10 -13.94
C GLY A 213 -6.03 -0.65 -13.69
N ASN A 214 -5.87 -0.25 -12.44
CA ASN A 214 -5.34 1.06 -12.07
C ASN A 214 -4.06 0.93 -11.25
N LEU A 215 -3.08 1.79 -11.53
CA LEU A 215 -2.02 2.12 -10.60
C LEU A 215 -2.57 3.12 -9.59
N VAL A 216 -2.52 2.77 -8.30
CA VAL A 216 -2.92 3.65 -7.19
C VAL A 216 -1.68 4.10 -6.46
N VAL A 217 -1.57 5.40 -6.23
CA VAL A 217 -0.41 6.04 -5.62
C VAL A 217 -0.84 6.82 -4.39
N ALA A 218 -0.25 6.52 -3.24
CA ALA A 218 -0.49 7.28 -2.01
C ALA A 218 0.29 8.59 -2.03
N GLY A 219 -0.41 9.72 -2.01
CA GLY A 219 0.18 11.05 -2.08
C GLY A 219 0.12 11.78 -0.75
N ARG A 220 1.20 11.71 0.04
CA ARG A 220 1.28 12.24 1.40
C ARG A 220 0.98 13.75 1.45
N ASP A 221 1.72 14.55 0.71
CA ASP A 221 1.62 16.01 0.82
C ASP A 221 0.44 16.55 0.04
N ALA A 222 -0.02 15.84 -0.99
CA ALA A 222 -1.26 16.17 -1.69
C ALA A 222 -2.53 15.73 -0.94
N LYS A 223 -2.39 14.98 0.18
CA LYS A 223 -3.51 14.44 0.97
C LYS A 223 -4.52 13.68 0.13
N SER A 224 -4.03 12.86 -0.82
CA SER A 224 -4.86 12.23 -1.85
C SER A 224 -4.27 10.93 -2.36
N TYR A 225 -5.11 10.09 -2.95
CA TYR A 225 -4.70 8.97 -3.79
C TYR A 225 -4.79 9.37 -5.26
N LEU A 226 -3.78 9.04 -6.06
CA LEU A 226 -3.81 9.20 -7.51
C LEU A 226 -4.11 7.87 -8.18
N TYR A 227 -4.92 7.92 -9.23
CA TYR A 227 -5.29 6.75 -10.03
C TYR A 227 -4.88 6.97 -11.47
N TYR A 228 -4.13 6.02 -12.03
CA TYR A 228 -3.76 5.99 -13.44
C TYR A 228 -4.27 4.69 -14.06
N LYS A 229 -5.12 4.77 -15.07
CA LYS A 229 -5.58 3.58 -15.78
C LYS A 229 -4.42 2.95 -16.56
N ILE A 230 -4.16 1.68 -16.36
CA ILE A 230 -3.10 0.95 -17.07
C ILE A 230 -3.35 0.91 -18.58
N ALA A 231 -4.61 0.80 -19.00
CA ALA A 231 -4.97 0.86 -20.42
C ALA A 231 -4.56 2.18 -21.07
N ASP A 232 -4.75 3.31 -20.37
CA ASP A 232 -4.38 4.64 -20.87
C ASP A 232 -2.85 4.78 -20.95
N ILE A 233 -2.11 4.21 -19.98
CA ILE A 233 -0.65 4.19 -20.00
C ILE A 233 -0.14 3.42 -21.21
N LYS A 234 -0.70 2.24 -21.49
CA LYS A 234 -0.33 1.41 -22.65
C LYS A 234 -0.68 2.08 -23.98
N ALA A 235 -1.85 2.74 -24.05
CA ALA A 235 -2.29 3.44 -25.27
C ALA A 235 -1.45 4.69 -25.57
N ASN A 236 -0.89 5.34 -24.56
CA ASN A 236 -0.12 6.58 -24.68
C ASN A 236 1.38 6.38 -24.41
N ALA A 237 1.90 5.19 -24.69
CA ALA A 237 3.27 4.79 -24.39
C ALA A 237 4.37 5.74 -24.91
N ALA A 238 4.12 6.47 -25.99
CA ALA A 238 5.08 7.44 -26.56
C ALA A 238 4.98 8.85 -25.94
N ASN A 239 3.96 9.11 -25.12
CA ASN A 239 3.66 10.44 -24.60
C ASN A 239 3.75 10.46 -23.07
N SER A 240 4.23 11.58 -22.51
CA SER A 240 4.08 11.84 -21.09
C SER A 240 2.60 12.04 -20.78
N LEU A 241 2.02 11.24 -19.91
CA LEU A 241 0.69 11.51 -19.37
C LEU A 241 0.79 12.76 -18.48
N THR A 242 0.22 13.86 -18.96
CA THR A 242 0.40 15.18 -18.32
C THR A 242 -0.57 15.42 -17.18
N GLU A 243 -1.69 14.71 -17.16
CA GLU A 243 -2.67 14.87 -16.09
C GLU A 243 -3.05 13.53 -15.48
N PRO A 244 -2.71 13.32 -14.20
CA PRO A 244 -3.31 12.23 -13.43
C PRO A 244 -4.81 12.46 -13.35
N ILE A 245 -5.58 11.38 -13.30
CA ILE A 245 -6.99 11.47 -12.93
C ILE A 245 -7.05 12.15 -11.58
N LYS A 246 -7.70 13.32 -11.51
CA LYS A 246 -7.77 14.08 -10.27
C LYS A 246 -8.36 13.21 -9.16
N PRO A 247 -7.60 12.95 -8.10
CA PRO A 247 -8.09 12.13 -7.01
C PRO A 247 -9.22 12.85 -6.29
N THR A 248 -10.17 12.11 -5.79
CA THR A 248 -11.02 12.59 -4.72
C THR A 248 -10.19 12.80 -3.46
N THR A 249 -10.47 13.83 -2.72
CA THR A 249 -9.80 14.12 -1.45
C THR A 249 -9.91 12.93 -0.49
N ALA A 250 -8.86 12.67 0.28
CA ALA A 250 -8.91 11.73 1.39
C ALA A 250 -10.09 12.06 2.33
N PRO A 251 -10.69 11.07 3.00
CA PRO A 251 -11.90 11.25 3.81
C PRO A 251 -11.77 12.26 4.96
N PHE A 252 -10.54 12.63 5.30
CA PHE A 252 -10.26 13.62 6.33
C PHE A 252 -9.38 14.73 5.74
N ALA A 253 -9.79 15.98 5.96
CA ALA A 253 -9.07 17.16 5.46
C ALA A 253 -7.58 17.17 5.84
N ASP A 254 -7.22 16.52 6.94
CA ASP A 254 -5.85 16.43 7.46
C ASP A 254 -5.15 15.09 7.24
N ALA A 255 -5.82 14.10 6.66
CA ALA A 255 -5.20 12.80 6.40
C ALA A 255 -4.16 12.89 5.28
N LYS A 256 -3.00 12.29 5.53
CA LYS A 256 -1.88 12.20 4.59
C LYS A 256 -1.64 10.73 4.28
N PRO A 257 -2.09 10.21 3.14
CA PRO A 257 -1.82 8.84 2.73
C PRO A 257 -0.32 8.56 2.63
N ILE A 258 0.14 7.45 3.19
CA ILE A 258 1.56 7.05 3.16
C ILE A 258 1.73 5.72 2.46
N ALA A 259 0.88 4.73 2.77
CA ALA A 259 0.93 3.42 2.16
C ALA A 259 -0.46 2.97 1.74
N VAL A 260 -0.51 2.16 0.69
CA VAL A 260 -1.71 1.48 0.22
C VAL A 260 -1.32 0.10 -0.30
N SER A 261 -2.12 -0.90 0.03
CA SER A 261 -2.02 -2.26 -0.48
C SER A 261 -3.41 -2.87 -0.58
N PHE A 262 -3.58 -3.85 -1.48
CA PHE A 262 -4.89 -4.43 -1.74
C PHE A 262 -4.88 -5.94 -1.52
N THR A 263 -5.97 -6.45 -0.91
CA THR A 263 -6.35 -7.86 -0.94
C THR A 263 -7.48 -8.08 -1.94
N GLU A 264 -8.07 -9.27 -1.92
CA GLU A 264 -9.31 -9.54 -2.66
C GLU A 264 -10.45 -8.64 -2.19
N ASP A 265 -10.59 -8.43 -0.88
CA ASP A 265 -11.74 -7.73 -0.27
C ASP A 265 -11.40 -6.32 0.22
N TRP A 266 -10.14 -6.05 0.57
CA TRP A 266 -9.75 -4.85 1.30
C TRP A 266 -8.72 -3.99 0.59
N ALA A 267 -8.87 -2.67 0.71
CA ALA A 267 -7.79 -1.70 0.61
C ALA A 267 -7.29 -1.40 2.03
N VAL A 268 -6.01 -1.65 2.28
CA VAL A 268 -5.35 -1.37 3.54
C VAL A 268 -4.46 -0.16 3.37
N THR A 269 -4.66 0.85 4.20
CA THR A 269 -3.92 2.10 4.10
C THR A 269 -3.22 2.45 5.40
N ALA A 270 -2.05 3.07 5.29
CA ALA A 270 -1.44 3.82 6.37
C ALA A 270 -1.56 5.30 6.10
N GLU A 271 -2.02 6.05 7.09
CA GLU A 271 -2.29 7.48 6.97
C GLU A 271 -1.79 8.25 8.20
N ASN A 272 -1.28 9.46 7.99
CA ASN A 272 -1.05 10.41 9.08
C ASN A 272 -2.22 11.38 9.20
N VAL A 273 -2.70 11.58 10.41
CA VAL A 273 -3.69 12.60 10.76
C VAL A 273 -3.13 13.43 11.91
N GLY A 274 -2.73 14.65 11.63
CA GLY A 274 -1.98 15.44 12.60
C GLY A 274 -0.65 14.78 12.97
N SER A 275 -0.47 14.44 14.24
CA SER A 275 0.71 13.71 14.76
C SER A 275 0.51 12.20 14.88
N LEU A 276 -0.68 11.69 14.56
CA LEU A 276 -1.03 10.29 14.74
C LEU A 276 -0.89 9.51 13.45
N ASN A 277 -0.54 8.24 13.58
CA ASN A 277 -0.48 7.28 12.47
C ASN A 277 -1.67 6.31 12.57
N TYR A 278 -2.38 6.15 11.48
CA TYR A 278 -3.56 5.32 11.38
C TYR A 278 -3.34 4.17 10.40
N LEU A 279 -3.84 3.01 10.78
CA LEU A 279 -4.07 1.88 9.90
C LEU A 279 -5.57 1.77 9.67
N ARG A 280 -5.99 1.89 8.41
CA ARG A 280 -7.40 1.86 8.03
C ARG A 280 -7.65 0.82 6.95
N LEU A 281 -8.81 0.20 7.03
CA LEU A 281 -9.28 -0.77 6.05
C LEU A 281 -10.58 -0.26 5.43
N TYR A 282 -10.61 -0.33 4.12
CA TYR A 282 -11.77 0.05 3.30
C TYR A 282 -12.20 -1.17 2.48
N PRO A 283 -13.49 -1.41 2.26
CA PRO A 283 -13.90 -2.34 1.22
C PRO A 283 -13.24 -1.95 -0.10
N LYS A 284 -12.56 -2.89 -0.76
CA LYS A 284 -11.76 -2.61 -1.95
C LYS A 284 -12.57 -1.92 -3.04
N GLU A 285 -13.78 -2.40 -3.32
CA GLU A 285 -14.64 -1.83 -4.36
C GLU A 285 -15.06 -0.39 -4.03
N GLU A 286 -15.37 -0.10 -2.77
CA GLU A 286 -15.70 1.25 -2.33
C GLU A 286 -14.48 2.18 -2.49
N PHE A 287 -13.30 1.72 -2.09
CA PHE A 287 -12.07 2.49 -2.23
C PHE A 287 -11.75 2.81 -3.69
N ILE A 288 -11.87 1.82 -4.60
CA ILE A 288 -11.64 2.00 -6.03
C ILE A 288 -12.66 3.00 -6.62
N ASN A 289 -13.90 2.97 -6.16
CA ASN A 289 -14.95 3.92 -6.52
C ASN A 289 -14.82 5.27 -5.79
N LYS A 290 -13.71 5.50 -5.09
CA LYS A 290 -13.36 6.75 -4.39
C LYS A 290 -14.29 7.09 -3.23
N ASN A 291 -14.93 6.09 -2.65
CA ASN A 291 -15.58 6.19 -1.36
C ASN A 291 -14.56 5.85 -0.26
N TYR A 292 -14.02 6.86 0.38
CA TYR A 292 -12.98 6.72 1.40
C TYR A 292 -13.58 6.74 2.83
N THR A 293 -14.67 6.03 3.03
CA THR A 293 -15.21 5.78 4.37
C THR A 293 -14.59 4.49 4.91
N PRO A 294 -13.67 4.56 5.89
CA PRO A 294 -13.06 3.34 6.44
C PRO A 294 -14.11 2.51 7.17
N ARG A 295 -14.08 1.21 6.95
CA ARG A 295 -14.90 0.26 7.71
C ARG A 295 -14.23 -0.14 9.02
N ILE A 296 -12.91 -0.15 9.02
CA ILE A 296 -12.13 -0.50 10.19
C ILE A 296 -11.05 0.56 10.36
N ASN A 297 -11.01 1.15 11.54
CA ASN A 297 -9.91 1.97 12.01
C ASN A 297 -9.20 1.18 13.12
N ALA A 298 -8.03 0.62 12.81
CA ALA A 298 -7.33 -0.24 13.75
C ALA A 298 -6.97 0.50 15.06
N ASN A 299 -6.78 1.81 15.02
CA ASN A 299 -6.47 2.62 16.19
C ASN A 299 -7.61 2.63 17.22
N ASP A 300 -8.86 2.54 16.77
CA ASP A 300 -10.03 2.53 17.67
C ASP A 300 -10.09 1.22 18.48
N ILE A 301 -9.53 0.15 17.94
CA ILE A 301 -9.53 -1.18 18.56
C ILE A 301 -8.23 -1.44 19.33
N MET A 302 -7.08 -1.04 18.78
CA MET A 302 -5.75 -1.31 19.33
C MET A 302 -5.25 -0.23 20.29
N GLY A 303 -6.03 0.83 20.51
CA GLY A 303 -5.72 1.96 21.40
C GLY A 303 -5.16 3.18 20.68
N ALA A 304 -5.11 4.29 21.38
CA ALA A 304 -4.65 5.56 20.84
C ALA A 304 -3.16 5.49 20.44
N ASN A 305 -2.88 5.79 19.18
CA ASN A 305 -1.54 5.88 18.60
C ASN A 305 -0.66 4.62 18.79
N PRO A 306 -1.13 3.42 18.41
CA PRO A 306 -0.36 2.19 18.58
C PRO A 306 0.83 2.08 17.61
N PHE A 307 0.90 2.94 16.58
CA PHE A 307 1.87 2.88 15.50
C PHE A 307 2.85 4.05 15.54
N GLY A 308 4.12 3.76 15.24
CA GLY A 308 5.08 4.76 14.82
C GLY A 308 4.86 5.16 13.35
N SER A 309 5.91 5.59 12.65
CA SER A 309 5.79 5.93 11.22
C SER A 309 5.69 4.68 10.35
N ILE A 310 4.48 4.35 9.93
CA ILE A 310 4.25 3.27 8.95
C ILE A 310 4.65 3.80 7.57
N VAL A 311 5.63 3.17 6.93
CA VAL A 311 6.14 3.60 5.61
C VAL A 311 5.75 2.64 4.48
N SER A 312 5.37 1.42 4.79
CA SER A 312 4.94 0.42 3.81
C SER A 312 4.02 -0.61 4.45
N THR A 313 3.13 -1.18 3.64
CA THR A 313 2.24 -2.27 4.01
C THR A 313 2.38 -3.41 3.00
N ALA A 314 2.19 -4.65 3.46
CA ALA A 314 2.06 -5.82 2.61
C ALA A 314 1.06 -6.80 3.23
N LEU A 315 0.49 -7.67 2.43
CA LEU A 315 -0.66 -8.46 2.82
C LEU A 315 -0.46 -9.94 2.47
N LEU A 316 -0.87 -10.83 3.36
CA LEU A 316 -0.95 -12.26 3.12
C LEU A 316 -2.19 -12.82 3.82
N ASN A 317 -3.20 -13.22 3.07
CA ASN A 317 -4.48 -13.69 3.60
C ASN A 317 -5.09 -12.67 4.58
N ASP A 318 -5.24 -13.06 5.84
CA ASP A 318 -5.75 -12.24 6.94
C ASP A 318 -4.65 -11.48 7.72
N ARG A 319 -3.39 -11.52 7.25
CA ARG A 319 -2.26 -10.82 7.86
C ARG A 319 -1.91 -9.54 7.14
N ILE A 320 -1.71 -8.49 7.92
CA ILE A 320 -1.22 -7.19 7.47
C ILE A 320 0.17 -6.99 8.06
N PHE A 321 1.17 -6.89 7.20
CA PHE A 321 2.53 -6.56 7.58
C PHE A 321 2.72 -5.06 7.49
N LEU A 322 3.26 -4.44 8.52
CA LEU A 322 3.50 -3.00 8.60
C LEU A 322 4.96 -2.72 8.85
N SER A 323 5.59 -1.95 7.99
CA SER A 323 6.92 -1.41 8.24
C SER A 323 6.80 -0.17 9.14
N ASP A 324 7.03 -0.35 10.44
CA ASP A 324 7.05 0.72 11.45
C ASP A 324 8.49 1.23 11.60
N ASN A 325 8.85 2.18 10.76
CA ASN A 325 10.21 2.66 10.66
C ASN A 325 10.68 3.40 11.92
N THR A 326 9.81 4.17 12.58
CA THR A 326 10.18 4.88 13.83
C THR A 326 10.51 3.90 14.95
N ASN A 327 9.71 2.84 15.09
CA ASN A 327 9.91 1.84 16.14
C ASN A 327 10.86 0.72 15.72
N LYS A 328 11.47 0.81 14.52
CA LYS A 328 12.45 -0.15 14.00
C LYS A 328 11.96 -1.59 14.06
N LYS A 329 10.77 -1.84 13.53
CA LYS A 329 10.15 -3.17 13.54
C LYS A 329 9.19 -3.37 12.37
N ILE A 330 8.95 -4.63 12.03
CA ILE A 330 7.76 -5.03 11.28
C ILE A 330 6.72 -5.48 12.30
N ARG A 331 5.52 -4.90 12.24
CA ARG A 331 4.36 -5.42 12.97
C ARG A 331 3.55 -6.31 12.06
N VAL A 332 3.06 -7.39 12.64
CA VAL A 332 2.13 -8.31 11.98
C VAL A 332 0.79 -8.19 12.69
N ILE A 333 -0.19 -7.67 11.97
CA ILE A 333 -1.56 -7.51 12.45
C ILE A 333 -2.40 -8.60 11.80
N LYS A 334 -3.12 -9.36 12.61
CA LYS A 334 -4.10 -10.32 12.14
C LYS A 334 -5.47 -9.68 12.06
N LEU A 335 -6.12 -9.82 10.92
CA LEU A 335 -7.51 -9.41 10.72
C LEU A 335 -8.40 -10.61 11.04
N ASN A 336 -8.90 -10.65 12.26
CA ASN A 336 -9.84 -11.67 12.71
C ASN A 336 -11.26 -11.36 12.24
N HIS A 337 -12.11 -12.37 12.19
CA HIS A 337 -13.54 -12.21 11.98
C HIS A 337 -14.34 -13.12 12.90
N SER A 338 -15.51 -12.66 13.32
CA SER A 338 -16.52 -13.45 13.99
C SER A 338 -17.80 -13.44 13.15
N SER A 339 -18.47 -14.56 13.05
CA SER A 339 -19.79 -14.67 12.43
C SER A 339 -20.85 -14.62 13.53
N ILE A 340 -21.79 -13.69 13.41
CA ILE A 340 -22.98 -13.65 14.28
C ILE A 340 -24.09 -14.35 13.51
N THR A 341 -24.45 -15.55 13.95
CA THR A 341 -25.66 -16.23 13.45
C THR A 341 -26.85 -15.69 14.20
N GLU A 342 -27.81 -15.09 13.51
CA GLU A 342 -29.09 -14.80 14.15
C GLU A 342 -29.70 -16.11 14.66
N GLN A 343 -29.88 -16.21 15.98
CA GLN A 343 -30.74 -17.22 16.55
C GLN A 343 -32.18 -16.85 16.17
N LYS A 344 -32.75 -17.62 15.23
CA LYS A 344 -34.16 -17.54 14.89
C LYS A 344 -35.01 -18.05 16.04
#